data_216adab4b6bd30200a1466d3ba4e1f6c
#
_entry.id   216adab4b6bd30200a1466d3ba4e1f6c
#
_cell.length_a   1.000
_cell.length_b   1.000
_cell.length_c   1.000
_cell.angle_alpha   90.00
_cell.angle_beta   90.00
_cell.angle_gamma   90.00
#
_symmetry.space_group_name_H-M   'P 1'
#
loop_
_entity.id
_entity.type
_entity.pdbx_description
1 polymer ?
#
loop_
_entity_poly.entity_id
_entity_poly.type
_entity_poly.pdbx_seq_one_letter_code
_entity_poly.pdbx_strand_id
1 'polypeptide(L)'
;MKLQKILKRLQKLHPKEIDLSLDRIKNLCKKCGNPQDNLKCITIVGTNGKYSTIQTIRAILKEAHINVNIYTSPHIQKINERFIYNDKEISDDNLAKLLLEDEEINAGEPITYFEILTAAYFYHAKNFNNINLIESGLFHRFDATNIIKENLTSIITAIGLDHLDWLPKNEQTIEKIVFEKTSSLLNSKIIISNQNSSEIINMIKNNISYNSSKKIIYNEDFICSENENGFIYYEDKIGGIKLPKPNILGQFQIDNIASAIATLRNLDFQIQENHIKKGITKIKSIARLQEIKSGKLKDLCKNNKIFVDGSHNPLGAKVLNKYLDNFNCNKHIIFGMMANKDHQEYMDYFKNISSLTTVDIPNQTNAIKGIELKNKFPNAQFRETIEEAINKLNLQENDIVLITGSLYLAGEVLNLN
;
A
#
# COMPACT_ATOMS: atom_id res chain seq x y z
N MET A 1 19.84 -4.16 -17.81
CA MET A 1 19.67 -5.37 -18.65
C MET A 1 19.79 -6.69 -17.88
N LYS A 2 20.75 -6.86 -16.97
CA LYS A 2 20.94 -8.12 -16.19
C LYS A 2 19.74 -8.42 -15.26
N LEU A 3 19.32 -7.46 -14.44
CA LEU A 3 18.21 -7.62 -13.50
C LEU A 3 16.90 -8.02 -14.20
N GLN A 4 16.51 -7.34 -15.27
CA GLN A 4 15.28 -7.64 -16.02
C GLN A 4 15.23 -9.08 -16.58
N LYS A 5 16.37 -9.62 -17.00
CA LYS A 5 16.46 -11.02 -17.46
C LYS A 5 16.25 -12.01 -16.31
N ILE A 6 16.79 -11.71 -15.13
CA ILE A 6 16.59 -12.50 -13.92
C ILE A 6 15.11 -12.48 -13.52
N LEU A 7 14.50 -11.32 -13.40
CA LEU A 7 13.09 -11.16 -13.02
C LEU A 7 12.16 -11.96 -13.96
N LYS A 8 12.37 -11.87 -15.28
CA LYS A 8 11.59 -12.63 -16.28
C LYS A 8 11.78 -14.15 -16.15
N ARG A 9 12.94 -14.62 -15.69
CA ARG A 9 13.20 -16.04 -15.45
C ARG A 9 12.51 -16.49 -14.16
N LEU A 10 12.61 -15.73 -13.09
CA LEU A 10 11.97 -16.04 -11.81
C LEU A 10 10.44 -16.14 -11.92
N GLN A 11 9.82 -15.31 -12.76
CA GLN A 11 8.37 -15.40 -13.05
C GLN A 11 7.93 -16.73 -13.66
N LYS A 12 8.86 -17.51 -14.21
CA LYS A 12 8.58 -18.81 -14.84
C LYS A 12 8.84 -20.01 -13.94
N LEU A 13 9.32 -19.81 -12.72
CA LEU A 13 9.63 -20.91 -11.79
C LEU A 13 8.38 -21.63 -11.28
N HIS A 14 7.21 -21.00 -11.37
CA HIS A 14 5.92 -21.59 -11.02
C HIS A 14 4.87 -21.29 -12.10
N PRO A 15 3.99 -22.26 -12.45
CA PRO A 15 2.97 -22.07 -13.49
C PRO A 15 1.89 -21.06 -13.08
N LYS A 16 1.65 -20.89 -11.78
CA LYS A 16 0.72 -19.91 -11.23
C LYS A 16 1.48 -18.70 -10.71
N GLU A 17 0.98 -17.51 -10.95
CA GLU A 17 1.51 -16.28 -10.40
C GLU A 17 1.33 -16.23 -8.87
N ILE A 18 0.19 -16.70 -8.39
CA ILE A 18 -0.16 -16.84 -6.97
C ILE A 18 -0.66 -18.27 -6.71
N ASP A 19 -0.15 -18.87 -5.65
CA ASP A 19 -0.60 -20.17 -5.17
C ASP A 19 -0.48 -20.20 -3.65
N LEU A 20 -1.63 -20.20 -2.97
CA LEU A 20 -1.75 -19.98 -1.54
C LEU A 20 -1.24 -21.17 -0.72
N SER A 21 0.07 -21.20 -0.45
CA SER A 21 0.75 -22.17 0.40
C SER A 21 1.95 -21.50 1.07
N LEU A 22 2.33 -21.97 2.25
CA LEU A 22 3.55 -21.53 2.94
C LEU A 22 4.71 -22.54 2.82
N ASP A 23 4.47 -23.70 2.25
CA ASP A 23 5.47 -24.80 2.29
C ASP A 23 6.69 -24.50 1.43
N ARG A 24 6.50 -23.94 0.24
CA ARG A 24 7.59 -23.60 -0.68
C ARG A 24 8.53 -22.56 -0.10
N ILE A 25 7.97 -21.44 0.40
CA ILE A 25 8.80 -20.40 1.00
C ILE A 25 9.47 -20.86 2.29
N LYS A 26 8.79 -21.66 3.13
CA LYS A 26 9.40 -22.26 4.33
C LYS A 26 10.56 -23.17 3.94
N ASN A 27 10.43 -23.95 2.90
CA ASN A 27 11.49 -24.81 2.40
C ASN A 27 12.71 -24.00 1.92
N LEU A 28 12.49 -22.96 1.09
CA LEU A 28 13.57 -22.08 0.65
C LEU A 28 14.23 -21.38 1.84
N CYS A 29 13.46 -20.78 2.75
CA CYS A 29 14.00 -20.11 3.92
C CYS A 29 14.79 -21.09 4.83
N LYS A 30 14.34 -22.34 4.95
CA LYS A 30 15.11 -23.38 5.69
C LYS A 30 16.47 -23.63 5.04
N LYS A 31 16.55 -23.72 3.71
CA LYS A 31 17.83 -23.84 2.98
C LYS A 31 18.73 -22.62 3.20
N CYS A 32 18.13 -21.42 3.36
CA CYS A 32 18.84 -20.17 3.70
C CYS A 32 19.22 -20.04 5.17
N GLY A 33 18.93 -21.05 6.03
CA GLY A 33 19.20 -21.04 7.47
C GLY A 33 18.15 -20.28 8.30
N ASN A 34 16.90 -20.22 7.85
CA ASN A 34 15.75 -19.55 8.48
C ASN A 34 16.02 -18.08 8.86
N PRO A 35 16.41 -17.24 7.91
CA PRO A 35 16.77 -15.84 8.19
C PRO A 35 15.67 -15.03 8.88
N GLN A 36 14.40 -15.35 8.61
CA GLN A 36 13.22 -14.66 9.16
C GLN A 36 13.02 -14.88 10.65
N ASP A 37 13.63 -15.93 11.25
CA ASP A 37 13.38 -16.32 12.63
C ASP A 37 13.97 -15.32 13.66
N ASN A 38 14.97 -14.55 13.27
CA ASN A 38 15.68 -13.60 14.15
C ASN A 38 15.42 -12.14 13.79
N LEU A 39 14.51 -11.86 12.86
CA LEU A 39 14.22 -10.49 12.47
C LEU A 39 13.24 -9.83 13.44
N LYS A 40 13.54 -8.61 13.86
CA LYS A 40 12.59 -7.75 14.59
C LYS A 40 11.62 -7.15 13.61
N CYS A 41 10.37 -7.63 13.56
CA CYS A 41 9.40 -7.24 12.56
C CYS A 41 8.25 -6.43 13.15
N ILE A 42 7.73 -5.50 12.35
CA ILE A 42 6.40 -4.89 12.48
C ILE A 42 5.67 -5.28 11.20
N THR A 43 4.59 -6.06 11.33
CA THR A 43 3.81 -6.55 10.19
C THR A 43 2.58 -5.67 9.99
N ILE A 44 2.31 -5.27 8.75
CA ILE A 44 1.19 -4.44 8.40
C ILE A 44 0.26 -5.20 7.46
N VAL A 45 -0.98 -5.43 7.90
CA VAL A 45 -2.03 -6.12 7.16
C VAL A 45 -3.21 -5.19 6.93
N GLY A 46 -4.04 -5.47 5.93
CA GLY A 46 -5.23 -4.68 5.61
C GLY A 46 -5.50 -4.63 4.12
N THR A 47 -6.55 -3.92 3.72
CA THR A 47 -6.83 -3.66 2.31
C THR A 47 -6.13 -2.38 1.87
N ASN A 48 -6.46 -1.25 2.47
CA ASN A 48 -5.88 0.05 2.17
C ASN A 48 -5.10 0.62 3.37
N GLY A 49 -4.15 1.52 3.11
CA GLY A 49 -3.40 2.23 4.15
C GLY A 49 -2.07 1.60 4.54
N LYS A 50 -1.79 0.33 4.21
CA LYS A 50 -0.56 -0.38 4.59
C LYS A 50 0.70 0.41 4.26
N TYR A 51 0.89 0.76 2.98
CA TYR A 51 2.06 1.49 2.52
C TYR A 51 2.21 2.87 3.21
N SER A 52 1.12 3.65 3.32
CA SER A 52 1.16 4.96 3.98
C SER A 52 1.50 4.85 5.47
N THR A 53 1.00 3.83 6.16
CA THR A 53 1.35 3.55 7.57
C THR A 53 2.84 3.21 7.71
N ILE A 54 3.38 2.35 6.83
CA ILE A 54 4.82 2.03 6.79
C ILE A 54 5.66 3.29 6.59
N GLN A 55 5.31 4.12 5.59
CA GLN A 55 6.06 5.34 5.29
C GLN A 55 5.96 6.38 6.42
N THR A 56 4.85 6.41 7.16
CA THR A 56 4.71 7.25 8.35
C THR A 56 5.62 6.78 9.48
N ILE A 57 5.61 5.47 9.79
CA ILE A 57 6.53 4.87 10.78
C ILE A 57 7.98 5.17 10.40
N ARG A 58 8.35 4.91 9.15
CA ARG A 58 9.69 5.20 8.62
C ARG A 58 10.09 6.65 8.84
N ALA A 59 9.21 7.60 8.48
CA ALA A 59 9.50 9.03 8.59
C ALA A 59 9.73 9.46 10.04
N ILE A 60 8.96 8.94 10.99
CA ILE A 60 9.12 9.23 12.42
C ILE A 60 10.40 8.60 12.97
N LEU A 61 10.66 7.32 12.66
CA LEU A 61 11.87 6.62 13.12
C LEU A 61 13.15 7.26 12.58
N LYS A 62 13.11 7.76 11.33
CA LYS A 62 14.22 8.49 10.74
C LYS A 62 14.57 9.78 11.49
N GLU A 63 13.58 10.53 11.97
CA GLU A 63 13.81 11.72 12.81
C GLU A 63 14.36 11.35 14.20
N ALA A 64 14.11 10.14 14.67
CA ALA A 64 14.68 9.56 15.87
C ALA A 64 16.05 8.87 15.64
N HIS A 65 16.62 8.99 14.44
CA HIS A 65 17.87 8.33 14.03
C HIS A 65 17.85 6.79 14.15
N ILE A 66 16.67 6.18 13.99
CA ILE A 66 16.49 4.73 14.00
C ILE A 66 16.28 4.29 12.54
N ASN A 67 17.27 3.57 12.01
CA ASN A 67 17.19 3.01 10.67
C ASN A 67 16.26 1.80 10.61
N VAL A 68 15.60 1.62 9.46
CA VAL A 68 14.71 0.49 9.22
C VAL A 68 15.06 -0.25 7.94
N ASN A 69 14.65 -1.51 7.88
CA ASN A 69 14.48 -2.26 6.63
C ASN A 69 13.01 -2.30 6.28
N ILE A 70 12.67 -2.30 4.99
CA ILE A 70 11.27 -2.27 4.56
C ILE A 70 11.08 -3.25 3.40
N TYR A 71 10.01 -4.05 3.50
CA TYR A 71 9.51 -4.87 2.40
C TYR A 71 8.06 -4.49 2.07
N THR A 72 7.83 -4.04 0.84
CA THR A 72 6.50 -3.60 0.37
C THR A 72 6.13 -4.24 -0.96
N SER A 73 4.83 -4.33 -1.24
CA SER A 73 4.33 -4.88 -2.49
C SER A 73 2.94 -4.31 -2.85
N PRO A 74 2.67 -4.12 -4.16
CA PRO A 74 3.61 -4.13 -5.27
C PRO A 74 4.51 -2.89 -5.30
N HIS A 75 5.51 -2.85 -6.18
CA HIS A 75 6.24 -1.62 -6.51
C HIS A 75 5.41 -0.73 -7.46
N ILE A 76 5.75 0.54 -7.54
CA ILE A 76 5.06 1.51 -8.38
C ILE A 76 5.81 1.75 -9.68
N GLN A 77 7.10 2.07 -9.62
CA GLN A 77 7.94 2.33 -10.80
C GLN A 77 8.97 1.22 -11.04
N LYS A 78 9.66 0.75 -10.00
CA LYS A 78 10.72 -0.27 -10.12
C LYS A 78 10.75 -1.26 -8.96
N ILE A 79 11.15 -2.48 -9.25
CA ILE A 79 11.18 -3.60 -8.30
C ILE A 79 12.01 -3.29 -7.03
N ASN A 80 13.03 -2.46 -7.14
CA ASN A 80 13.92 -2.09 -6.04
C ASN A 80 13.18 -1.41 -4.88
N GLU A 81 12.07 -0.71 -5.15
CA GLU A 81 11.21 -0.08 -4.14
C GLU A 81 10.72 -1.06 -3.08
N ARG A 82 10.61 -2.36 -3.44
CA ARG A 82 10.20 -3.41 -2.51
C ARG A 82 11.27 -3.74 -1.46
N PHE A 83 12.53 -3.36 -1.72
CA PHE A 83 13.70 -3.78 -0.96
C PHE A 83 14.47 -2.59 -0.42
N ILE A 84 14.13 -2.16 0.78
CA ILE A 84 14.84 -1.08 1.47
C ILE A 84 15.60 -1.69 2.64
N TYR A 85 16.91 -1.43 2.70
CA TYR A 85 17.76 -1.85 3.79
C TYR A 85 18.52 -0.66 4.35
N ASN A 86 18.51 -0.52 5.66
CA ASN A 86 19.17 0.59 6.35
C ASN A 86 18.72 1.96 5.77
N ASP A 87 17.40 2.13 5.56
CA ASP A 87 16.76 3.30 4.92
C ASP A 87 17.14 3.59 3.48
N LYS A 88 17.87 2.71 2.82
CA LYS A 88 18.29 2.86 1.42
C LYS A 88 17.70 1.78 0.54
N GLU A 89 17.23 2.19 -0.61
CA GLU A 89 16.78 1.28 -1.66
C GLU A 89 17.97 0.48 -2.22
N ILE A 90 17.78 -0.81 -2.44
CA ILE A 90 18.81 -1.68 -3.00
C ILE A 90 19.13 -1.28 -4.45
N SER A 91 20.40 -1.30 -4.83
CA SER A 91 20.80 -1.06 -6.23
C SER A 91 20.45 -2.24 -7.14
N ASP A 92 20.32 -1.99 -8.45
CA ASP A 92 20.06 -3.03 -9.46
C ASP A 92 21.07 -4.18 -9.41
N ASP A 93 22.35 -3.86 -9.25
CA ASP A 93 23.42 -4.86 -9.21
C ASP A 93 23.33 -5.73 -7.95
N ASN A 94 23.08 -5.10 -6.79
CA ASN A 94 22.93 -5.84 -5.53
C ASN A 94 21.66 -6.69 -5.52
N LEU A 95 20.55 -6.18 -6.05
CA LEU A 95 19.30 -6.96 -6.18
C LEU A 95 19.50 -8.13 -7.16
N ALA A 96 20.16 -7.89 -8.29
CA ALA A 96 20.45 -8.95 -9.25
C ALA A 96 21.32 -10.06 -8.63
N LYS A 97 22.35 -9.68 -7.84
CA LYS A 97 23.21 -10.63 -7.13
C LYS A 97 22.41 -11.43 -6.09
N LEU A 98 21.62 -10.76 -5.26
CA LEU A 98 20.78 -11.37 -4.24
C LEU A 98 19.80 -12.40 -4.83
N LEU A 99 19.10 -12.03 -5.91
CA LEU A 99 18.14 -12.91 -6.56
C LEU A 99 18.80 -14.12 -7.25
N LEU A 100 20.03 -13.97 -7.74
CA LEU A 100 20.79 -15.12 -8.29
C LEU A 100 21.19 -16.08 -7.18
N GLU A 101 21.65 -15.58 -6.03
CA GLU A 101 22.00 -16.41 -4.88
C GLU A 101 20.78 -17.21 -4.39
N ASP A 102 19.62 -16.57 -4.26
CA ASP A 102 18.38 -17.24 -3.84
C ASP A 102 17.89 -18.27 -4.86
N GLU A 103 17.99 -17.96 -6.16
CA GLU A 103 17.64 -18.90 -7.21
C GLU A 103 18.55 -20.15 -7.19
N GLU A 104 19.85 -19.97 -6.95
CA GLU A 104 20.82 -21.08 -6.79
C GLU A 104 20.49 -21.94 -5.56
N ILE A 105 20.18 -21.32 -4.41
CA ILE A 105 19.76 -22.03 -3.18
C ILE A 105 18.43 -22.77 -3.42
N ASN A 106 17.50 -22.20 -4.16
CA ASN A 106 16.23 -22.83 -4.50
C ASN A 106 16.41 -24.11 -5.34
N ALA A 107 17.51 -24.21 -6.10
CA ALA A 107 17.91 -25.40 -6.87
C ALA A 107 16.82 -25.90 -7.87
N GLY A 108 16.11 -24.98 -8.51
CA GLY A 108 15.09 -25.29 -9.52
C GLY A 108 13.76 -25.82 -8.97
N GLU A 109 13.55 -25.82 -7.66
CA GLU A 109 12.25 -26.20 -7.08
C GLU A 109 11.16 -25.19 -7.48
N PRO A 110 9.91 -25.65 -7.69
CA PRO A 110 8.80 -24.75 -7.97
C PRO A 110 8.60 -23.73 -6.84
N ILE A 111 8.57 -22.45 -7.19
CA ILE A 111 8.34 -21.35 -6.22
C ILE A 111 7.70 -20.17 -6.96
N THR A 112 6.72 -19.52 -6.36
CA THR A 112 6.09 -18.36 -6.97
C THR A 112 7.01 -17.14 -6.95
N TYR A 113 6.76 -16.21 -7.86
CA TYR A 113 7.55 -14.99 -7.97
C TYR A 113 7.58 -14.19 -6.66
N PHE A 114 6.42 -14.08 -5.97
CA PHE A 114 6.36 -13.35 -4.70
C PHE A 114 7.11 -14.08 -3.56
N GLU A 115 7.03 -15.40 -3.53
CA GLU A 115 7.73 -16.21 -2.51
C GLU A 115 9.25 -16.06 -2.60
N ILE A 116 9.83 -16.16 -3.80
CA ILE A 116 11.29 -16.03 -3.95
C ILE A 116 11.77 -14.61 -3.65
N LEU A 117 11.00 -13.57 -4.03
CA LEU A 117 11.32 -12.20 -3.65
C LEU A 117 11.27 -11.99 -2.13
N THR A 118 10.29 -12.61 -1.46
CA THR A 118 10.15 -12.52 0.00
C THR A 118 11.30 -13.23 0.72
N ALA A 119 11.69 -14.41 0.25
CA ALA A 119 12.85 -15.14 0.78
C ALA A 119 14.14 -14.33 0.61
N ALA A 120 14.37 -13.74 -0.57
CA ALA A 120 15.50 -12.86 -0.85
C ALA A 120 15.53 -11.67 0.11
N TYR A 121 14.37 -11.05 0.39
CA TYR A 121 14.31 -9.97 1.36
C TYR A 121 14.78 -10.44 2.74
N PHE A 122 14.26 -11.53 3.27
CA PHE A 122 14.65 -12.04 4.59
C PHE A 122 16.13 -12.45 4.62
N TYR A 123 16.60 -13.10 3.55
CA TYR A 123 17.99 -13.54 3.45
C TYR A 123 18.99 -12.38 3.55
N HIS A 124 18.69 -11.25 2.94
CA HIS A 124 19.54 -10.07 3.02
C HIS A 124 19.32 -9.26 4.31
N ALA A 125 18.08 -9.16 4.79
CA ALA A 125 17.72 -8.40 5.99
C ALA A 125 18.43 -8.89 7.26
N LYS A 126 18.76 -10.19 7.36
CA LYS A 126 19.51 -10.76 8.50
C LYS A 126 20.88 -10.11 8.75
N ASN A 127 21.44 -9.44 7.75
CA ASN A 127 22.73 -8.75 7.86
C ASN A 127 22.63 -7.38 8.55
N PHE A 128 21.43 -6.93 8.92
CA PHE A 128 21.17 -5.63 9.54
C PHE A 128 20.43 -5.83 10.86
N ASN A 129 20.91 -5.20 11.93
CA ASN A 129 20.21 -5.20 13.21
C ASN A 129 19.15 -4.08 13.25
N ASN A 130 18.30 -4.00 12.23
CA ASN A 130 17.26 -2.99 12.07
C ASN A 130 15.87 -3.59 12.33
N ILE A 131 14.90 -2.71 12.58
CA ILE A 131 13.48 -3.07 12.55
C ILE A 131 13.07 -3.28 11.10
N ASN A 132 12.31 -4.35 10.86
CA ASN A 132 11.79 -4.68 9.55
C ASN A 132 10.31 -4.31 9.48
N LEU A 133 9.94 -3.37 8.63
CA LEU A 133 8.55 -3.01 8.34
C LEU A 133 8.07 -3.86 7.16
N ILE A 134 7.15 -4.79 7.42
CA ILE A 134 6.74 -5.82 6.45
C ILE A 134 5.29 -5.59 6.03
N GLU A 135 5.06 -5.30 4.76
CA GLU A 135 3.74 -5.25 4.16
C GLU A 135 3.28 -6.64 3.74
N SER A 136 2.12 -7.11 4.24
CA SER A 136 1.47 -8.30 3.69
C SER A 136 0.97 -8.03 2.28
N GLY A 137 1.22 -8.93 1.36
CA GLY A 137 0.82 -8.79 -0.05
C GLY A 137 -0.65 -9.14 -0.27
N LEU A 138 -0.96 -10.42 -0.37
CA LEU A 138 -2.31 -10.91 -0.58
C LEU A 138 -2.87 -11.55 0.70
N PHE A 139 -3.96 -10.98 1.24
CA PHE A 139 -4.51 -11.43 2.52
C PHE A 139 -3.47 -11.39 3.67
N HIS A 140 -3.27 -12.48 4.40
CA HIS A 140 -2.18 -12.67 5.34
C HIS A 140 -1.95 -14.16 5.64
N ARG A 141 -3.01 -14.94 5.79
CA ARG A 141 -2.94 -16.32 6.30
C ARG A 141 -1.98 -17.21 5.54
N PHE A 142 -1.97 -17.13 4.22
CA PHE A 142 -1.06 -17.84 3.32
C PHE A 142 -0.12 -16.91 2.55
N ASP A 143 0.03 -15.69 3.02
CA ASP A 143 0.97 -14.75 2.43
C ASP A 143 2.42 -15.15 2.74
N ALA A 144 3.31 -15.05 1.76
CA ALA A 144 4.71 -15.43 1.93
C ALA A 144 5.41 -14.69 3.08
N THR A 145 4.93 -13.49 3.45
CA THR A 145 5.47 -12.75 4.60
C THR A 145 5.07 -13.35 5.95
N ASN A 146 4.06 -14.24 6.00
CA ASN A 146 3.54 -14.85 7.23
C ASN A 146 4.29 -16.12 7.65
N ILE A 147 5.63 -16.11 7.51
CA ILE A 147 6.52 -17.18 8.02
C ILE A 147 7.44 -16.68 9.13
N ILE A 148 7.28 -15.44 9.55
CA ILE A 148 7.98 -14.82 10.68
C ILE A 148 7.52 -15.52 11.97
N LYS A 149 8.43 -15.82 12.89
CA LYS A 149 8.10 -16.46 14.17
C LYS A 149 7.81 -15.47 15.29
N GLU A 150 8.52 -14.35 15.28
CA GLU A 150 8.37 -13.31 16.30
C GLU A 150 8.07 -11.98 15.65
N ASN A 151 7.12 -11.23 16.23
CA ASN A 151 6.70 -9.94 15.73
C ASN A 151 6.57 -8.95 16.88
N LEU A 152 7.11 -7.76 16.75
CA LEU A 152 6.98 -6.71 17.76
C LEU A 152 5.52 -6.24 17.88
N THR A 153 4.87 -6.08 16.74
CA THR A 153 3.45 -5.71 16.66
C THR A 153 2.90 -5.98 15.26
N SER A 154 1.61 -6.27 15.20
CA SER A 154 0.85 -6.31 13.96
C SER A 154 -0.05 -5.08 13.88
N ILE A 155 -0.12 -4.45 12.70
CA ILE A 155 -1.00 -3.31 12.44
C ILE A 155 -2.06 -3.75 11.45
N ILE A 156 -3.34 -3.65 11.84
CA ILE A 156 -4.47 -3.90 10.98
C ILE A 156 -4.98 -2.54 10.47
N THR A 157 -4.67 -2.21 9.22
CA THR A 157 -5.19 -1.00 8.55
C THR A 157 -6.63 -1.24 8.04
N ALA A 158 -7.22 -0.26 7.36
CA ALA A 158 -8.61 -0.36 6.89
C ALA A 158 -8.82 -1.60 6.01
N ILE A 159 -9.84 -2.40 6.34
CA ILE A 159 -10.27 -3.59 5.61
C ILE A 159 -11.53 -3.27 4.80
N GLY A 160 -11.57 -3.74 3.56
CA GLY A 160 -12.70 -3.66 2.64
C GLY A 160 -12.62 -4.76 1.58
N LEU A 161 -13.60 -4.81 0.71
CA LEU A 161 -13.64 -5.79 -0.39
C LEU A 161 -12.50 -5.50 -1.37
N ASP A 162 -11.67 -6.51 -1.58
CA ASP A 162 -10.60 -6.56 -2.58
C ASP A 162 -10.15 -8.01 -2.75
N HIS A 163 -9.49 -8.33 -3.87
CA HIS A 163 -8.95 -9.66 -4.15
C HIS A 163 -10.00 -10.80 -4.13
N LEU A 164 -11.25 -10.51 -4.47
CA LEU A 164 -12.35 -11.48 -4.46
C LEU A 164 -12.11 -12.64 -5.44
N ASP A 165 -11.40 -12.39 -6.51
CA ASP A 165 -11.00 -13.36 -7.55
C ASP A 165 -10.10 -14.50 -7.01
N TRP A 166 -9.50 -14.33 -5.84
CA TRP A 166 -8.72 -15.36 -5.15
C TRP A 166 -9.53 -16.20 -4.15
N LEU A 167 -10.82 -15.94 -4.04
CA LEU A 167 -11.73 -16.67 -3.16
C LEU A 167 -12.78 -17.44 -3.99
N PRO A 168 -13.23 -18.60 -3.52
CA PRO A 168 -14.39 -19.27 -4.10
C PRO A 168 -15.60 -18.33 -4.15
N LYS A 169 -16.42 -18.42 -5.20
CA LYS A 169 -17.56 -17.50 -5.41
C LYS A 169 -18.50 -17.38 -4.20
N ASN A 170 -18.71 -18.48 -3.49
CA ASN A 170 -19.55 -18.53 -2.28
C ASN A 170 -18.87 -17.99 -1.03
N GLU A 171 -17.58 -17.64 -1.09
CA GLU A 171 -16.79 -17.07 0.01
C GLU A 171 -16.35 -15.63 -0.27
N GLN A 172 -16.84 -15.00 -1.32
CA GLN A 172 -16.50 -13.62 -1.71
C GLN A 172 -17.23 -12.60 -0.85
N THR A 173 -16.97 -12.61 0.47
CA THR A 173 -17.63 -11.77 1.47
C THR A 173 -16.62 -10.99 2.30
N ILE A 174 -17.10 -9.93 2.98
CA ILE A 174 -16.26 -9.13 3.86
C ILE A 174 -15.75 -9.94 5.05
N GLU A 175 -16.59 -10.85 5.59
CA GLU A 175 -16.24 -11.75 6.68
C GLU A 175 -15.03 -12.61 6.32
N LYS A 176 -15.06 -13.17 5.09
CA LYS A 176 -13.94 -14.00 4.61
C LYS A 176 -12.67 -13.18 4.44
N ILE A 177 -12.76 -11.97 3.87
CA ILE A 177 -11.60 -11.06 3.76
C ILE A 177 -11.02 -10.74 5.13
N VAL A 178 -11.86 -10.40 6.12
CA VAL A 178 -11.41 -10.14 7.50
C VAL A 178 -10.73 -11.38 8.08
N PHE A 179 -11.33 -12.56 7.90
CA PHE A 179 -10.75 -13.83 8.37
C PHE A 179 -9.37 -14.09 7.75
N GLU A 180 -9.23 -14.01 6.42
CA GLU A 180 -7.97 -14.26 5.71
C GLU A 180 -6.87 -13.28 6.10
N LYS A 181 -7.22 -12.05 6.51
CA LYS A 181 -6.26 -11.03 6.92
C LYS A 181 -5.88 -11.11 8.40
N THR A 182 -6.71 -11.66 9.27
CA THR A 182 -6.51 -11.49 10.73
C THR A 182 -6.40 -12.79 11.52
N SER A 183 -6.90 -13.93 11.01
CA SER A 183 -6.96 -15.19 11.76
C SER A 183 -5.61 -15.85 12.06
N SER A 184 -4.53 -15.41 11.44
CA SER A 184 -3.18 -16.00 11.59
C SER A 184 -2.14 -15.01 12.12
N LEU A 185 -2.57 -13.89 12.70
CA LEU A 185 -1.65 -12.92 13.30
C LEU A 185 -0.92 -13.55 14.48
N LEU A 186 0.38 -13.30 14.55
CA LEU A 186 1.21 -13.78 15.65
C LEU A 186 0.76 -13.22 17.00
N ASN A 187 1.10 -13.93 18.06
CA ASN A 187 0.82 -13.50 19.43
C ASN A 187 1.74 -12.34 19.85
N SER A 188 1.46 -11.17 19.30
CA SER A 188 2.15 -9.89 19.55
C SER A 188 1.14 -8.78 19.80
N LYS A 189 1.59 -7.59 20.23
CA LYS A 189 0.71 -6.42 20.30
C LYS A 189 0.01 -6.22 18.96
N ILE A 190 -1.29 -5.85 18.98
CA ILE A 190 -2.07 -5.61 17.77
C ILE A 190 -2.64 -4.19 17.82
N ILE A 191 -2.33 -3.41 16.79
CA ILE A 191 -2.92 -2.08 16.58
C ILE A 191 -4.04 -2.23 15.55
N ILE A 192 -5.25 -1.81 15.90
CA ILE A 192 -6.40 -1.82 14.99
C ILE A 192 -6.71 -0.37 14.61
N SER A 193 -6.46 -0.04 13.35
CA SER A 193 -6.77 1.27 12.77
C SER A 193 -8.28 1.48 12.66
N ASN A 194 -8.68 2.72 12.37
CA ASN A 194 -10.07 3.03 12.06
C ASN A 194 -10.61 2.11 10.95
N GLN A 195 -11.80 1.56 11.17
CA GLN A 195 -12.50 0.70 10.23
C GLN A 195 -13.79 1.39 9.76
N ASN A 196 -14.30 0.97 8.59
CA ASN A 196 -15.50 1.59 8.02
C ASN A 196 -16.79 1.30 8.79
N SER A 197 -16.80 0.26 9.63
CA SER A 197 -17.96 -0.08 10.45
C SER A 197 -17.56 -0.82 11.72
N SER A 198 -18.44 -0.81 12.72
CA SER A 198 -18.30 -1.54 13.96
C SER A 198 -18.34 -3.06 13.76
N GLU A 199 -19.06 -3.54 12.75
CA GLU A 199 -19.13 -4.96 12.39
C GLU A 199 -17.74 -5.50 12.02
N ILE A 200 -16.97 -4.76 11.21
CA ILE A 200 -15.60 -5.14 10.85
C ILE A 200 -14.72 -5.20 12.10
N ILE A 201 -14.83 -4.22 13.01
CA ILE A 201 -14.07 -4.24 14.27
C ILE A 201 -14.43 -5.51 15.09
N ASN A 202 -15.70 -5.85 15.19
CA ASN A 202 -16.15 -7.04 15.92
C ASN A 202 -15.65 -8.34 15.29
N MET A 203 -15.70 -8.45 13.95
CA MET A 203 -15.11 -9.58 13.22
C MET A 203 -13.61 -9.71 13.48
N ILE A 204 -12.86 -8.60 13.44
CA ILE A 204 -11.42 -8.58 13.75
C ILE A 204 -11.21 -9.06 15.19
N LYS A 205 -11.92 -8.49 16.18
CA LYS A 205 -11.80 -8.89 17.60
C LYS A 205 -12.05 -10.39 17.80
N ASN A 206 -13.07 -10.95 17.14
CA ASN A 206 -13.39 -12.36 17.19
C ASN A 206 -12.25 -13.22 16.60
N ASN A 207 -11.74 -12.86 15.42
CA ASN A 207 -10.70 -13.62 14.74
C ASN A 207 -9.36 -13.63 15.50
N ILE A 208 -9.08 -12.58 16.27
CA ILE A 208 -7.85 -12.47 17.07
C ILE A 208 -8.08 -12.78 18.55
N SER A 209 -9.19 -13.39 18.92
CA SER A 209 -9.53 -13.71 20.33
C SER A 209 -8.54 -14.68 20.98
N TYR A 210 -7.93 -15.58 20.19
CA TYR A 210 -6.86 -16.49 20.62
C TYR A 210 -5.56 -15.76 21.04
N ASN A 211 -5.35 -14.54 20.55
CA ASN A 211 -4.15 -13.76 20.85
C ASN A 211 -4.31 -13.12 22.24
N SER A 212 -3.47 -13.52 23.19
CA SER A 212 -3.48 -13.02 24.56
C SER A 212 -2.84 -11.64 24.73
N SER A 213 -2.14 -11.15 23.71
CA SER A 213 -1.43 -9.87 23.76
C SER A 213 -2.39 -8.67 23.73
N LYS A 214 -1.85 -7.51 24.08
CA LYS A 214 -2.57 -6.25 24.14
C LYS A 214 -3.10 -5.87 22.75
N LYS A 215 -4.40 -5.59 22.65
CA LYS A 215 -5.06 -4.96 21.52
C LYS A 215 -5.19 -3.47 21.80
N ILE A 216 -4.89 -2.63 20.82
CA ILE A 216 -4.90 -1.16 20.91
C ILE A 216 -5.76 -0.68 19.75
N ILE A 217 -6.95 -0.17 20.04
CA ILE A 217 -8.04 -0.03 19.08
C ILE A 217 -8.38 1.46 18.91
N TYR A 218 -8.47 1.89 17.66
CA TYR A 218 -8.94 3.22 17.31
C TYR A 218 -10.34 3.49 17.88
N ASN A 219 -10.58 4.68 18.41
CA ASN A 219 -11.77 5.13 19.17
C ASN A 219 -11.97 4.46 20.55
N GLU A 220 -11.14 3.48 20.95
CA GLU A 220 -11.18 2.88 22.29
C GLU A 220 -9.93 3.24 23.11
N ASP A 221 -8.75 3.09 22.50
CA ASP A 221 -7.44 3.28 23.15
C ASP A 221 -6.69 4.50 22.62
N PHE A 222 -6.97 4.94 21.41
CA PHE A 222 -6.43 6.16 20.81
C PHE A 222 -7.41 6.77 19.82
N ILE A 223 -7.30 8.10 19.65
CA ILE A 223 -8.08 8.86 18.67
C ILE A 223 -7.18 9.85 17.94
N CYS A 224 -7.62 10.27 16.76
CA CYS A 224 -6.97 11.33 16.02
C CYS A 224 -8.02 12.16 15.29
N SER A 225 -7.91 13.48 15.40
CA SER A 225 -8.81 14.43 14.75
C SER A 225 -8.01 15.49 14.01
N GLU A 226 -8.61 16.06 12.98
CA GLU A 226 -8.07 17.18 12.22
C GLU A 226 -8.96 18.40 12.44
N ASN A 227 -8.36 19.55 12.69
CA ASN A 227 -9.10 20.82 12.77
C ASN A 227 -9.23 21.49 11.39
N GLU A 228 -10.00 22.56 11.29
CA GLU A 228 -10.27 23.32 10.06
C GLU A 228 -8.99 23.81 9.35
N ASN A 229 -7.91 24.01 10.09
CA ASN A 229 -6.62 24.46 9.56
C ASN A 229 -5.69 23.29 9.14
N GLY A 230 -6.14 22.05 9.26
CA GLY A 230 -5.39 20.84 8.92
C GLY A 230 -4.35 20.43 9.97
N PHE A 231 -4.36 21.02 11.18
CA PHE A 231 -3.57 20.53 12.30
C PHE A 231 -4.25 19.31 12.91
N ILE A 232 -3.43 18.35 13.35
CA ILE A 232 -3.91 17.10 13.92
C ILE A 232 -3.78 17.13 15.44
N TYR A 233 -4.77 16.59 16.13
CA TYR A 233 -4.69 16.26 17.54
C TYR A 233 -4.79 14.75 17.71
N TYR A 234 -3.73 14.13 18.21
CA TYR A 234 -3.67 12.71 18.56
C TYR A 234 -3.74 12.56 20.08
N GLU A 235 -4.49 11.59 20.57
CA GLU A 235 -4.63 11.31 22.00
C GLU A 235 -4.68 9.80 22.25
N ASP A 236 -4.00 9.35 23.30
CA ASP A 236 -4.06 7.99 23.86
C ASP A 236 -3.89 8.04 25.39
N LYS A 237 -3.79 6.88 26.05
CA LYS A 237 -3.63 6.77 27.52
C LYS A 237 -2.34 7.41 28.05
N ILE A 238 -1.34 7.69 27.20
CA ILE A 238 -0.08 8.35 27.58
C ILE A 238 -0.27 9.87 27.61
N GLY A 239 -1.21 10.40 26.81
CA GLY A 239 -1.53 11.83 26.72
C GLY A 239 -1.69 12.31 25.29
N GLY A 240 -2.14 13.56 25.15
CA GLY A 240 -2.42 14.19 23.86
C GLY A 240 -1.20 14.86 23.23
N ILE A 241 -1.14 14.87 21.91
CA ILE A 241 -0.11 15.53 21.11
C ILE A 241 -0.76 16.43 20.06
N LYS A 242 -0.43 17.72 20.06
CA LYS A 242 -0.76 18.63 18.96
C LYS A 242 0.29 18.50 17.86
N LEU A 243 -0.14 18.15 16.67
CA LEU A 243 0.70 17.84 15.52
C LEU A 243 0.51 18.87 14.42
N PRO A 244 1.57 19.21 13.66
CA PRO A 244 1.45 20.07 12.49
C PRO A 244 0.65 19.37 11.38
N LYS A 245 0.22 20.14 10.37
CA LYS A 245 -0.38 19.60 9.17
C LYS A 245 0.60 18.63 8.48
N PRO A 246 0.18 17.38 8.19
CA PRO A 246 1.03 16.44 7.48
C PRO A 246 1.23 16.86 6.02
N ASN A 247 2.29 16.33 5.40
CA ASN A 247 2.56 16.60 3.99
C ASN A 247 1.85 15.65 3.02
N ILE A 248 1.05 14.72 3.53
CA ILE A 248 0.19 13.80 2.74
C ILE A 248 -1.26 14.22 2.85
N LEU A 249 -2.05 13.97 1.79
CA LEU A 249 -3.39 14.51 1.62
C LEU A 249 -4.47 13.45 1.88
N GLY A 250 -5.64 13.93 2.32
CA GLY A 250 -6.84 13.11 2.52
C GLY A 250 -7.04 12.67 3.96
N GLN A 251 -8.29 12.74 4.43
CA GLN A 251 -8.70 12.40 5.80
C GLN A 251 -8.27 10.98 6.21
N PHE A 252 -8.33 10.02 5.27
CA PHE A 252 -7.89 8.63 5.51
C PHE A 252 -6.40 8.50 5.88
N GLN A 253 -5.58 9.50 5.52
CA GLN A 253 -4.17 9.50 5.93
C GLN A 253 -4.00 9.83 7.42
N ILE A 254 -4.96 10.55 8.00
CA ILE A 254 -4.96 10.82 9.45
C ILE A 254 -5.08 9.52 10.24
N ASP A 255 -5.92 8.59 9.79
CA ASP A 255 -6.07 7.26 10.41
C ASP A 255 -4.77 6.43 10.28
N ASN A 256 -4.08 6.52 9.14
CA ASN A 256 -2.79 5.85 8.93
C ASN A 256 -1.70 6.46 9.85
N ILE A 257 -1.67 7.78 9.98
CA ILE A 257 -0.76 8.50 10.88
C ILE A 257 -1.05 8.12 12.34
N ALA A 258 -2.32 8.11 12.74
CA ALA A 258 -2.73 7.73 14.09
C ALA A 258 -2.26 6.31 14.44
N SER A 259 -2.45 5.36 13.53
CA SER A 259 -2.03 3.97 13.71
C SER A 259 -0.50 3.83 13.82
N ALA A 260 0.26 4.61 13.04
CA ALA A 260 1.71 4.68 13.13
C ALA A 260 2.18 5.24 14.48
N ILE A 261 1.56 6.31 14.96
CA ILE A 261 1.87 6.92 16.27
C ILE A 261 1.51 5.96 17.40
N ALA A 262 0.31 5.34 17.37
CA ALA A 262 -0.10 4.35 18.35
C ALA A 262 0.88 3.18 18.41
N THR A 263 1.36 2.71 17.25
CA THR A 263 2.39 1.67 17.16
C THR A 263 3.66 2.09 17.90
N LEU A 264 4.22 3.23 17.55
CA LEU A 264 5.49 3.70 18.08
C LEU A 264 5.44 4.04 19.59
N ARG A 265 4.31 4.57 20.07
CA ARG A 265 4.11 4.86 21.50
C ARG A 265 3.86 3.61 22.35
N ASN A 266 3.53 2.48 21.74
CA ASN A 266 3.34 1.20 22.44
C ASN A 266 4.52 0.24 22.29
N LEU A 267 5.61 0.65 21.66
CA LEU A 267 6.86 -0.07 21.56
C LEU A 267 7.96 0.67 22.36
N ASP A 268 8.96 -0.07 22.83
CA ASP A 268 10.04 0.47 23.68
C ASP A 268 11.10 1.26 22.88
N PHE A 269 10.63 2.14 21.98
CA PHE A 269 11.49 3.05 21.24
C PHE A 269 11.59 4.39 21.96
N GLN A 270 12.76 5.00 21.92
CA GLN A 270 13.00 6.34 22.47
C GLN A 270 12.45 7.42 21.50
N ILE A 271 11.12 7.42 21.28
CA ILE A 271 10.45 8.35 20.40
C ILE A 271 9.94 9.54 21.21
N GLN A 272 10.50 10.72 20.95
CA GLN A 272 10.04 11.98 21.51
C GLN A 272 8.93 12.59 20.64
N GLU A 273 8.08 13.42 21.24
CA GLU A 273 7.02 14.15 20.53
C GLU A 273 7.55 14.95 19.32
N ASN A 274 8.75 15.54 19.45
CA ASN A 274 9.39 16.30 18.36
C ASN A 274 9.75 15.41 17.15
N HIS A 275 10.10 14.13 17.36
CA HIS A 275 10.34 13.18 16.27
C HIS A 275 9.04 12.90 15.50
N ILE A 276 7.92 12.76 16.20
CA ILE A 276 6.60 12.58 15.59
C ILE A 276 6.22 13.84 14.79
N LYS A 277 6.31 15.03 15.39
CA LYS A 277 5.99 16.31 14.73
C LYS A 277 6.78 16.53 13.45
N LYS A 278 8.09 16.27 13.47
CA LYS A 278 8.94 16.41 12.29
C LYS A 278 8.67 15.31 11.27
N GLY A 279 8.50 14.06 11.71
CA GLY A 279 8.31 12.91 10.82
C GLY A 279 7.07 13.05 9.96
N ILE A 280 5.92 13.44 10.54
CA ILE A 280 4.66 13.53 9.77
C ILE A 280 4.65 14.62 8.69
N THR A 281 5.56 15.57 8.75
CA THR A 281 5.74 16.58 7.69
C THR A 281 6.69 16.14 6.56
N LYS A 282 7.27 14.94 6.68
CA LYS A 282 8.26 14.39 5.75
C LYS A 282 7.89 13.01 5.20
N ILE A 283 6.65 12.59 5.34
CA ILE A 283 6.16 11.30 4.85
C ILE A 283 6.27 11.27 3.32
N LYS A 284 6.78 10.17 2.77
CA LYS A 284 6.87 9.93 1.32
C LYS A 284 5.93 8.80 0.95
N SER A 285 4.67 9.10 0.67
CA SER A 285 3.65 8.13 0.25
C SER A 285 3.32 8.32 -1.22
N ILE A 286 4.07 7.64 -2.08
CA ILE A 286 4.00 7.76 -3.54
C ILE A 286 2.68 7.19 -4.05
N ALA A 287 2.07 7.84 -5.05
CA ALA A 287 0.80 7.44 -5.67
C ALA A 287 -0.35 7.22 -4.66
N ARG A 288 -0.40 8.03 -3.60
CA ARG A 288 -1.47 8.04 -2.61
C ARG A 288 -2.00 9.47 -2.47
N LEU A 289 -2.95 9.81 -3.35
CA LEU A 289 -3.47 11.17 -3.53
C LEU A 289 -2.34 12.19 -3.63
N GLN A 290 -1.34 11.83 -4.43
CA GLN A 290 -0.14 12.63 -4.61
C GLN A 290 -0.40 13.77 -5.59
N GLU A 291 -0.20 15.02 -5.15
CA GLU A 291 -0.22 16.18 -6.04
C GLU A 291 1.07 16.23 -6.87
N ILE A 292 0.92 16.33 -8.17
CA ILE A 292 2.03 16.55 -9.11
C ILE A 292 2.24 18.06 -9.25
N LYS A 293 3.34 18.57 -8.71
CA LYS A 293 3.61 20.02 -8.59
C LYS A 293 4.51 20.58 -9.68
N SER A 294 5.22 19.75 -10.42
CA SER A 294 6.15 20.12 -11.48
C SER A 294 6.27 19.00 -12.48
N GLY A 295 6.89 19.25 -13.62
CA GLY A 295 7.15 18.27 -14.66
C GLY A 295 6.14 18.34 -15.82
N LYS A 296 6.35 17.48 -16.82
CA LYS A 296 5.63 17.49 -18.10
C LYS A 296 4.11 17.50 -17.96
N LEU A 297 3.55 16.60 -17.12
CA LEU A 297 2.11 16.48 -16.96
C LEU A 297 1.52 17.69 -16.22
N LYS A 298 2.27 18.27 -15.29
CA LYS A 298 1.84 19.51 -14.63
C LYS A 298 1.80 20.67 -15.61
N ASP A 299 2.78 20.76 -16.51
CA ASP A 299 2.85 21.83 -17.52
C ASP A 299 1.65 21.76 -18.47
N LEU A 300 1.20 20.55 -18.86
CA LEU A 300 -0.01 20.34 -19.64
C LEU A 300 -1.28 20.81 -18.91
N CYS A 301 -1.35 20.65 -17.59
CA CYS A 301 -2.47 21.12 -16.76
C CYS A 301 -2.40 22.61 -16.42
N LYS A 302 -1.34 23.32 -16.80
CA LYS A 302 -1.13 24.75 -16.51
C LYS A 302 -1.27 25.04 -15.00
N ASN A 303 -2.12 25.99 -14.64
CA ASN A 303 -2.36 26.39 -13.24
C ASN A 303 -3.23 25.40 -12.45
N ASN A 304 -3.87 24.43 -13.12
CA ASN A 304 -4.78 23.50 -12.49
C ASN A 304 -4.06 22.45 -11.65
N LYS A 305 -4.75 21.90 -10.65
CA LYS A 305 -4.20 20.83 -9.83
C LYS A 305 -4.32 19.48 -10.53
N ILE A 306 -3.27 18.70 -10.45
CA ILE A 306 -3.26 17.33 -10.94
C ILE A 306 -2.83 16.39 -9.81
N PHE A 307 -3.63 15.36 -9.58
CA PHE A 307 -3.39 14.33 -8.56
C PHE A 307 -3.25 12.96 -9.23
N VAL A 308 -2.41 12.13 -8.64
CA VAL A 308 -2.28 10.72 -8.97
C VAL A 308 -2.56 9.85 -7.75
N ASP A 309 -3.39 8.81 -7.94
CA ASP A 309 -3.68 7.83 -6.90
C ASP A 309 -3.80 6.42 -7.48
N GLY A 310 -3.16 5.46 -6.85
CA GLY A 310 -3.13 4.07 -7.28
C GLY A 310 -4.29 3.22 -6.73
N SER A 311 -5.36 3.81 -6.19
CA SER A 311 -6.50 3.05 -5.70
C SER A 311 -7.23 2.32 -6.82
N HIS A 312 -7.75 1.14 -6.51
CA HIS A 312 -8.33 0.22 -7.49
C HIS A 312 -9.44 -0.66 -6.89
N ASN A 313 -10.01 -0.21 -5.76
CA ASN A 313 -11.10 -0.88 -5.07
C ASN A 313 -12.13 0.15 -4.55
N PRO A 314 -13.37 -0.28 -4.24
CA PRO A 314 -14.45 0.62 -3.82
C PRO A 314 -14.11 1.47 -2.60
N LEU A 315 -13.38 0.90 -1.62
CA LEU A 315 -12.93 1.63 -0.44
C LEU A 315 -12.03 2.82 -0.80
N GLY A 316 -11.12 2.63 -1.76
CA GLY A 316 -10.25 3.68 -2.26
C GLY A 316 -11.04 4.77 -3.02
N ALA A 317 -11.95 4.38 -3.91
CA ALA A 317 -12.82 5.31 -4.64
C ALA A 317 -13.62 6.21 -3.69
N LYS A 318 -14.22 5.61 -2.65
CA LYS A 318 -14.99 6.34 -1.63
C LYS A 318 -14.19 7.46 -0.96
N VAL A 319 -12.95 7.17 -0.55
CA VAL A 319 -12.13 8.18 0.13
C VAL A 319 -11.59 9.25 -0.82
N LEU A 320 -11.32 8.90 -2.08
CA LEU A 320 -10.94 9.86 -3.12
C LEU A 320 -12.09 10.82 -3.44
N ASN A 321 -13.30 10.28 -3.64
CA ASN A 321 -14.47 11.13 -3.89
C ASN A 321 -14.72 12.08 -2.73
N LYS A 322 -14.66 11.60 -1.47
CA LYS A 322 -14.80 12.46 -0.29
C LYS A 322 -13.77 13.60 -0.27
N TYR A 323 -12.54 13.35 -0.73
CA TYR A 323 -11.53 14.41 -0.84
C TYR A 323 -11.89 15.41 -1.94
N LEU A 324 -12.34 14.93 -3.11
CA LEU A 324 -12.74 15.79 -4.24
C LEU A 324 -13.96 16.65 -3.90
N ASP A 325 -14.87 16.18 -3.05
CA ASP A 325 -16.06 16.94 -2.62
C ASP A 325 -15.73 18.20 -1.81
N ASN A 326 -14.50 18.34 -1.29
CA ASN A 326 -14.04 19.57 -0.65
C ASN A 326 -13.77 20.72 -1.63
N PHE A 327 -13.82 20.48 -2.94
CA PHE A 327 -13.51 21.48 -3.96
C PHE A 327 -14.77 21.84 -4.75
N ASN A 328 -15.06 23.13 -4.85
CA ASN A 328 -16.15 23.66 -5.66
C ASN A 328 -15.62 24.08 -7.04
N CYS A 329 -15.24 23.09 -7.87
CA CYS A 329 -14.70 23.29 -9.22
C CYS A 329 -15.02 22.09 -10.09
N ASN A 330 -14.70 22.16 -11.39
CA ASN A 330 -14.79 20.97 -12.26
C ASN A 330 -13.74 19.92 -11.87
N LYS A 331 -14.17 18.67 -11.95
CA LYS A 331 -13.35 17.51 -11.61
C LYS A 331 -13.27 16.58 -12.80
N HIS A 332 -12.10 16.38 -13.31
CA HIS A 332 -11.83 15.54 -14.47
C HIS A 332 -11.11 14.27 -14.03
N ILE A 333 -11.65 13.11 -14.37
CA ILE A 333 -11.04 11.82 -14.03
C ILE A 333 -10.44 11.21 -15.29
N ILE A 334 -9.15 10.82 -15.19
CA ILE A 334 -8.47 9.97 -16.15
C ILE A 334 -8.33 8.58 -15.50
N PHE A 335 -8.87 7.56 -16.15
CA PHE A 335 -9.14 6.27 -15.54
C PHE A 335 -8.59 5.11 -16.38
N GLY A 336 -7.84 4.23 -15.72
CA GLY A 336 -7.39 2.95 -16.26
C GLY A 336 -7.25 1.91 -15.17
N MET A 337 -7.71 0.67 -15.40
CA MET A 337 -7.81 -0.35 -14.36
C MET A 337 -7.46 -1.74 -14.88
N MET A 338 -7.12 -2.65 -13.97
CA MET A 338 -6.89 -4.07 -14.29
C MET A 338 -8.23 -4.78 -14.56
N ALA A 339 -8.23 -5.78 -15.45
CA ALA A 339 -9.44 -6.44 -15.91
C ALA A 339 -10.22 -7.20 -14.82
N ASN A 340 -9.51 -7.66 -13.77
CA ASN A 340 -10.06 -8.44 -12.66
C ASN A 340 -10.66 -7.59 -11.53
N LYS A 341 -10.81 -6.27 -11.72
CA LYS A 341 -11.38 -5.36 -10.71
C LYS A 341 -12.82 -4.99 -11.06
N ASP A 342 -13.59 -4.57 -10.06
CA ASP A 342 -14.94 -4.08 -10.28
C ASP A 342 -14.91 -2.60 -10.72
N HIS A 343 -14.93 -2.41 -12.05
CA HIS A 343 -14.85 -1.09 -12.67
C HIS A 343 -16.09 -0.24 -12.37
N GLN A 344 -17.29 -0.87 -12.37
CA GLN A 344 -18.55 -0.18 -12.16
C GLN A 344 -18.68 0.30 -10.72
N GLU A 345 -18.50 -0.61 -9.75
CA GLU A 345 -18.58 -0.26 -8.33
C GLU A 345 -17.53 0.82 -7.97
N TYR A 346 -16.33 0.75 -8.56
CA TYR A 346 -15.31 1.78 -8.36
C TYR A 346 -15.78 3.15 -8.84
N MET A 347 -16.32 3.25 -10.06
CA MET A 347 -16.73 4.53 -10.65
C MET A 347 -18.01 5.08 -10.05
N ASP A 348 -18.89 4.24 -9.50
CA ASP A 348 -20.16 4.65 -8.88
C ASP A 348 -19.98 5.58 -7.67
N TYR A 349 -18.78 5.60 -7.08
CA TYR A 349 -18.45 6.55 -6.01
C TYR A 349 -18.21 7.97 -6.51
N PHE A 350 -17.81 8.17 -7.78
CA PHE A 350 -17.51 9.49 -8.34
C PHE A 350 -18.74 10.13 -8.97
N LYS A 351 -19.56 10.81 -8.14
CA LYS A 351 -20.88 11.31 -8.57
C LYS A 351 -20.86 12.70 -9.19
N ASN A 352 -19.93 13.58 -8.77
CA ASN A 352 -19.88 14.99 -9.15
C ASN A 352 -18.64 15.28 -9.99
N ILE A 353 -18.49 14.54 -11.10
CA ILE A 353 -17.38 14.73 -12.05
C ILE A 353 -17.86 15.42 -13.34
N SER A 354 -17.01 16.28 -13.87
CA SER A 354 -17.28 17.03 -15.10
C SER A 354 -16.94 16.23 -16.36
N SER A 355 -15.95 15.35 -16.28
CA SER A 355 -15.60 14.42 -17.36
C SER A 355 -14.91 13.16 -16.88
N LEU A 356 -15.08 12.09 -17.65
CA LEU A 356 -14.38 10.82 -17.51
C LEU A 356 -13.63 10.53 -18.81
N THR A 357 -12.32 10.31 -18.72
CA THR A 357 -11.50 9.85 -19.84
C THR A 357 -10.83 8.54 -19.48
N THR A 358 -11.04 7.51 -20.28
CA THR A 358 -10.39 6.20 -20.10
C THR A 358 -9.11 6.13 -20.91
N VAL A 359 -8.10 5.45 -20.37
CA VAL A 359 -6.78 5.29 -21.01
C VAL A 359 -6.31 3.85 -20.94
N ASP A 360 -5.40 3.47 -21.84
CA ASP A 360 -4.66 2.22 -21.73
C ASP A 360 -3.61 2.31 -20.62
N ILE A 361 -3.31 1.18 -19.98
CA ILE A 361 -2.15 1.06 -19.08
C ILE A 361 -1.03 0.37 -19.88
N PRO A 362 0.04 1.09 -20.22
CA PRO A 362 1.13 0.54 -21.01
C PRO A 362 1.78 -0.69 -20.37
N ASN A 363 2.22 -1.64 -21.18
CA ASN A 363 2.94 -2.84 -20.75
C ASN A 363 2.22 -3.74 -19.73
N GLN A 364 0.90 -3.59 -19.56
CA GLN A 364 0.08 -4.41 -18.66
C GLN A 364 -0.91 -5.26 -19.47
N THR A 365 -0.57 -6.51 -19.73
CA THR A 365 -1.41 -7.43 -20.51
C THR A 365 -2.72 -7.80 -19.81
N ASN A 366 -2.75 -7.72 -18.47
CA ASN A 366 -3.93 -8.00 -17.65
C ASN A 366 -4.78 -6.74 -17.37
N ALA A 367 -4.44 -5.59 -17.94
CA ALA A 367 -5.28 -4.41 -17.88
C ALA A 367 -6.41 -4.50 -18.90
N ILE A 368 -7.59 -4.01 -18.54
CA ILE A 368 -8.67 -3.79 -19.51
C ILE A 368 -8.27 -2.65 -20.45
N LYS A 369 -8.57 -2.79 -21.73
CA LYS A 369 -8.30 -1.73 -22.70
C LYS A 369 -9.14 -0.50 -22.43
N GLY A 370 -8.56 0.70 -22.58
CA GLY A 370 -9.26 1.96 -22.34
C GLY A 370 -10.52 2.11 -23.20
N ILE A 371 -10.51 1.61 -24.44
CA ILE A 371 -11.69 1.61 -25.30
C ILE A 371 -12.79 0.68 -24.77
N GLU A 372 -12.46 -0.45 -24.15
CA GLU A 372 -13.42 -1.35 -23.53
C GLU A 372 -13.99 -0.74 -22.25
N LEU A 373 -13.15 -0.05 -21.45
CA LEU A 373 -13.61 0.74 -20.29
C LEU A 373 -14.59 1.83 -20.73
N LYS A 374 -14.27 2.58 -21.79
CA LYS A 374 -15.16 3.59 -22.37
C LYS A 374 -16.53 3.02 -22.70
N ASN A 375 -16.61 1.81 -23.24
CA ASN A 375 -17.88 1.16 -23.59
C ASN A 375 -18.73 0.79 -22.36
N LYS A 376 -18.11 0.61 -21.18
CA LYS A 376 -18.83 0.43 -19.90
C LYS A 376 -19.41 1.73 -19.35
N PHE A 377 -18.84 2.89 -19.73
CA PHE A 377 -19.22 4.20 -19.23
C PHE A 377 -19.65 5.10 -20.41
N PRO A 378 -20.95 5.20 -20.72
CA PRO A 378 -21.45 5.86 -21.95
C PRO A 378 -20.97 7.29 -22.17
N ASN A 379 -20.76 8.05 -21.08
CA ASN A 379 -20.31 9.45 -21.12
C ASN A 379 -18.77 9.60 -21.11
N ALA A 380 -18.03 8.50 -21.06
CA ALA A 380 -16.57 8.53 -21.06
C ALA A 380 -16.02 8.80 -22.47
N GLN A 381 -14.87 9.44 -22.53
CA GLN A 381 -14.04 9.54 -23.72
C GLN A 381 -12.87 8.55 -23.60
N PHE A 382 -12.36 8.08 -24.74
CA PHE A 382 -11.15 7.27 -24.76
C PHE A 382 -9.99 8.06 -25.35
N ARG A 383 -8.80 7.90 -24.77
CA ARG A 383 -7.53 8.36 -25.33
C ARG A 383 -6.47 7.27 -25.14
N GLU A 384 -5.55 7.18 -26.08
CA GLU A 384 -4.51 6.15 -26.03
C GLU A 384 -3.48 6.41 -24.93
N THR A 385 -3.14 7.67 -24.68
CA THR A 385 -2.12 8.09 -23.73
C THR A 385 -2.63 9.07 -22.67
N ILE A 386 -1.91 9.16 -21.56
CA ILE A 386 -2.20 10.10 -20.47
C ILE A 386 -2.04 11.55 -20.94
N GLU A 387 -0.97 11.82 -21.69
CA GLU A 387 -0.72 13.16 -22.25
C GLU A 387 -1.83 13.61 -23.20
N GLU A 388 -2.28 12.70 -24.06
CA GLU A 388 -3.39 12.97 -24.96
C GLU A 388 -4.70 13.21 -24.20
N ALA A 389 -4.94 12.41 -23.15
CA ALA A 389 -6.09 12.59 -22.28
C ALA A 389 -6.09 13.99 -21.65
N ILE A 390 -4.97 14.43 -21.05
CA ILE A 390 -4.85 15.75 -20.44
C ILE A 390 -5.00 16.86 -21.49
N ASN A 391 -4.34 16.77 -22.63
CA ASN A 391 -4.38 17.79 -23.69
C ASN A 391 -5.78 18.01 -24.29
N LYS A 392 -6.66 17.01 -24.21
CA LYS A 392 -8.03 17.09 -24.72
C LYS A 392 -9.07 17.49 -23.67
N LEU A 393 -8.67 17.67 -22.42
CA LEU A 393 -9.54 18.24 -21.39
C LEU A 393 -9.78 19.73 -21.66
N ASN A 394 -11.04 20.15 -21.52
CA ASN A 394 -11.41 21.58 -21.55
C ASN A 394 -11.31 22.14 -20.13
N LEU A 395 -10.08 22.36 -19.66
CA LEU A 395 -9.80 22.82 -18.32
C LEU A 395 -10.11 24.32 -18.17
N GLN A 396 -10.91 24.65 -17.16
CA GLN A 396 -11.12 26.00 -16.67
C GLN A 396 -10.13 26.30 -15.52
N GLU A 397 -10.10 27.54 -15.09
CA GLU A 397 -9.24 27.92 -13.98
C GLU A 397 -9.67 27.24 -12.66
N ASN A 398 -8.71 26.73 -11.90
CA ASN A 398 -8.88 25.99 -10.65
C ASN A 398 -9.50 24.59 -10.79
N ASP A 399 -9.66 24.06 -11.98
CA ASP A 399 -10.12 22.68 -12.18
C ASP A 399 -9.13 21.66 -11.56
N ILE A 400 -9.65 20.47 -11.31
CA ILE A 400 -8.87 19.36 -10.76
C ILE A 400 -8.85 18.20 -11.75
N VAL A 401 -7.66 17.66 -11.99
CA VAL A 401 -7.46 16.41 -12.72
C VAL A 401 -7.03 15.33 -11.73
N LEU A 402 -7.74 14.21 -11.67
CA LEU A 402 -7.37 13.02 -10.92
C LEU A 402 -7.08 11.87 -11.88
N ILE A 403 -5.88 11.31 -11.82
CA ILE A 403 -5.50 10.09 -12.55
C ILE A 403 -5.53 8.92 -11.58
N THR A 404 -6.38 7.91 -11.82
CA THR A 404 -6.65 6.86 -10.84
C THR A 404 -7.12 5.55 -11.48
N GLY A 405 -7.27 4.49 -10.65
CA GLY A 405 -7.79 3.18 -11.00
C GLY A 405 -6.76 2.05 -10.97
N SER A 406 -5.46 2.36 -10.92
CA SER A 406 -4.41 1.34 -10.85
C SER A 406 -3.10 1.89 -10.33
N LEU A 407 -2.37 1.07 -9.56
CA LEU A 407 -0.98 1.35 -9.20
C LEU A 407 -0.06 1.37 -10.42
N TYR A 408 -0.34 0.54 -11.43
CA TYR A 408 0.45 0.52 -12.67
C TYR A 408 0.24 1.80 -13.48
N LEU A 409 -1.01 2.30 -13.56
CA LEU A 409 -1.29 3.60 -14.17
C LEU A 409 -0.58 4.73 -13.43
N ALA A 410 -0.63 4.70 -12.10
CA ALA A 410 0.07 5.68 -11.28
C ALA A 410 1.60 5.64 -11.50
N GLY A 411 2.18 4.46 -11.64
CA GLY A 411 3.59 4.28 -11.99
C GLY A 411 3.92 4.92 -13.34
N GLU A 412 3.07 4.71 -14.34
CA GLU A 412 3.26 5.33 -15.68
C GLU A 412 3.20 6.87 -15.62
N VAL A 413 2.22 7.42 -14.87
CA VAL A 413 2.14 8.87 -14.61
C VAL A 413 3.44 9.41 -14.03
N LEU A 414 4.01 8.71 -13.04
CA LEU A 414 5.24 9.14 -12.38
C LEU A 414 6.49 8.96 -13.25
N ASN A 415 6.47 8.03 -14.19
CA ASN A 415 7.57 7.84 -15.17
C ASN A 415 7.54 8.90 -16.28
N LEU A 416 6.35 9.40 -16.64
CA LEU A 416 6.17 10.42 -17.68
C LEU A 416 6.47 11.85 -17.19
N ASN A 417 6.35 12.07 -15.89
CA ASN A 417 6.46 13.38 -15.26
C ASN A 417 7.86 13.62 -14.69
#